data_dffb58e43c4bb63954857edfb29c8e01
#
_entry.id   dffb58e43c4bb63954857edfb29c8e01
#
_cell.length_a   1.000
_cell.length_b   1.000
_cell.length_c   1.000
_cell.angle_alpha   90.00
_cell.angle_beta   90.00
_cell.angle_gamma   90.00
#
_symmetry.space_group_name_H-M   'P 1'
#
loop_
_entity.id
_entity.type
_entity.pdbx_description
1 polymer ?
#
loop_
_entity_poly.entity_id
_entity_poly.type
_entity_poly.pdbx_seq_one_letter_code
_entity_poly.pdbx_strand_id
1 'polypeptide(L)'
;MLQEIAILTGGQVISEEVGLELKDATMEQLGRAKSVKVAKENTVIVDGMGDKDAIANRVAQIRGQIEETKSEFDKEKLQERLAKLAGGVAVIRVGASTETEMKEAKLRLEDALAATRAAVEEGIIAGGGSAYIHASKEVAKLATTLEGDEKTGANIILKALEAPLFRISANAGLEGSVIINKVRESEPGIGFDALNERYVDMVSEGILDPAKVTRSALQNATSVASTLLTTESAVAIIKEDTPAPAANPGMGMM
;
A
#
# COMPACT_ATOMS: atom_id res chain seq x y z
N MET A 1 18.19 -5.61 -15.50
CA MET A 1 18.31 -4.93 -14.17
C MET A 1 19.75 -4.84 -13.67
N LEU A 2 20.54 -5.91 -13.58
CA LEU A 2 21.96 -5.81 -13.16
C LEU A 2 22.76 -4.87 -14.06
N GLN A 3 22.51 -4.87 -15.35
CA GLN A 3 23.17 -4.00 -16.31
C GLN A 3 22.84 -2.51 -16.08
N GLU A 4 21.62 -2.18 -15.71
CA GLU A 4 21.22 -0.81 -15.35
C GLU A 4 21.93 -0.35 -14.07
N ILE A 5 22.10 -1.23 -13.08
CA ILE A 5 22.85 -0.93 -11.86
C ILE A 5 24.33 -0.69 -12.20
N ALA A 6 24.93 -1.54 -13.03
CA ALA A 6 26.31 -1.38 -13.45
C ALA A 6 26.54 -0.04 -14.19
N ILE A 7 25.67 0.30 -15.15
CA ILE A 7 25.74 1.58 -15.88
C ILE A 7 25.57 2.76 -14.92
N LEU A 8 24.60 2.70 -14.00
CA LEU A 8 24.34 3.77 -13.04
C LEU A 8 25.52 4.01 -12.09
N THR A 9 26.21 2.96 -11.70
CA THR A 9 27.29 3.02 -10.70
C THR A 9 28.70 3.04 -11.31
N GLY A 10 28.81 2.84 -12.63
CA GLY A 10 30.10 2.71 -13.33
C GLY A 10 30.82 1.40 -13.06
N GLY A 11 30.07 0.35 -12.66
CA GLY A 11 30.59 -1.00 -12.46
C GLY A 11 30.40 -1.88 -13.68
N GLN A 12 30.77 -3.15 -13.55
CA GLN A 12 30.63 -4.19 -14.57
C GLN A 12 29.78 -5.36 -14.06
N VAL A 13 28.90 -5.88 -14.89
CA VAL A 13 28.16 -7.12 -14.58
C VAL A 13 29.10 -8.31 -14.72
N ILE A 14 29.19 -9.12 -13.69
CA ILE A 14 29.93 -10.37 -13.68
C ILE A 14 28.93 -11.50 -13.91
N SER A 15 29.03 -12.19 -15.04
CA SER A 15 28.24 -13.37 -15.34
C SER A 15 29.02 -14.33 -16.24
N GLU A 16 28.69 -15.61 -16.19
CA GLU A 16 29.27 -16.63 -17.04
C GLU A 16 29.03 -16.36 -18.53
N GLU A 17 27.90 -15.72 -18.88
CA GLU A 17 27.56 -15.35 -20.26
C GLU A 17 28.56 -14.38 -20.89
N VAL A 18 29.20 -13.54 -20.08
CA VAL A 18 30.27 -12.62 -20.55
C VAL A 18 31.65 -13.14 -20.23
N GLY A 19 31.78 -14.39 -19.81
CA GLY A 19 33.07 -15.06 -19.54
C GLY A 19 33.76 -14.57 -18.27
N LEU A 20 33.03 -13.96 -17.33
CA LEU A 20 33.57 -13.49 -16.07
C LEU A 20 33.04 -14.34 -14.90
N GLU A 21 33.95 -14.78 -14.05
CA GLU A 21 33.62 -15.53 -12.84
C GLU A 21 33.80 -14.63 -11.60
N LEU A 22 32.91 -14.85 -10.62
CA LEU A 22 32.89 -14.02 -9.40
C LEU A 22 34.22 -14.14 -8.60
N LYS A 23 34.91 -15.28 -8.67
CA LYS A 23 36.19 -15.51 -8.02
C LYS A 23 37.32 -14.62 -8.56
N ASP A 24 37.21 -14.18 -9.81
CA ASP A 24 38.19 -13.36 -10.51
C ASP A 24 37.86 -11.85 -10.48
N ALA A 25 36.80 -11.49 -9.71
CA ALA A 25 36.35 -10.11 -9.59
C ALA A 25 37.38 -9.20 -8.95
N THR A 26 37.62 -8.04 -9.57
CA THR A 26 38.54 -7.02 -9.09
C THR A 26 37.82 -5.78 -8.60
N MET A 27 38.53 -4.95 -7.83
CA MET A 27 38.00 -3.66 -7.33
C MET A 27 37.62 -2.68 -8.46
N GLU A 28 38.20 -2.80 -9.62
CA GLU A 28 37.93 -1.95 -10.78
C GLU A 28 36.56 -2.22 -11.42
N GLN A 29 36.05 -3.44 -11.22
CA GLN A 29 34.75 -3.85 -11.72
C GLN A 29 33.58 -3.44 -10.80
N LEU A 30 33.90 -2.99 -9.57
CA LEU A 30 32.88 -2.54 -8.62
C LEU A 30 32.41 -1.13 -8.98
N GLY A 31 31.09 -0.94 -8.96
CA GLY A 31 30.47 0.37 -9.10
C GLY A 31 30.65 1.24 -7.86
N ARG A 32 30.40 2.54 -8.02
CA ARG A 32 30.45 3.54 -6.94
C ARG A 32 29.16 4.33 -6.87
N ALA A 33 28.75 4.69 -5.66
CA ALA A 33 27.62 5.56 -5.41
C ALA A 33 27.87 6.40 -4.15
N LYS A 34 27.16 7.53 -4.02
CA LYS A 34 27.24 8.39 -2.84
C LYS A 34 26.71 7.70 -1.59
N SER A 35 25.61 6.98 -1.71
CA SER A 35 25.11 6.11 -0.65
C SER A 35 24.33 4.93 -1.20
N VAL A 36 24.41 3.80 -0.49
CA VAL A 36 23.63 2.60 -0.79
C VAL A 36 22.96 2.14 0.50
N LYS A 37 21.65 1.97 0.48
CA LYS A 37 20.87 1.43 1.58
C LYS A 37 20.26 0.09 1.16
N VAL A 38 20.75 -0.97 1.77
CA VAL A 38 20.26 -2.34 1.55
C VAL A 38 19.25 -2.69 2.64
N ALA A 39 18.06 -3.11 2.25
CA ALA A 39 17.03 -3.65 3.14
C ALA A 39 16.58 -5.01 2.63
N LYS A 40 15.74 -5.70 3.40
CA LYS A 40 15.27 -7.04 3.05
C LYS A 40 14.54 -7.08 1.69
N GLU A 41 13.67 -6.10 1.44
CA GLU A 41 12.80 -6.07 0.25
C GLU A 41 13.35 -5.15 -0.86
N ASN A 42 14.19 -4.16 -0.51
CA ASN A 42 14.62 -3.12 -1.43
C ASN A 42 16.08 -2.72 -1.22
N THR A 43 16.76 -2.41 -2.31
CA THR A 43 18.08 -1.74 -2.28
C THR A 43 17.93 -0.37 -2.96
N VAL A 44 18.28 0.69 -2.25
CA VAL A 44 18.26 2.06 -2.78
C VAL A 44 19.68 2.54 -3.02
N ILE A 45 19.99 2.92 -4.25
CA ILE A 45 21.26 3.48 -4.68
C ILE A 45 21.04 4.96 -5.01
N VAL A 46 21.75 5.85 -4.33
CA VAL A 46 21.61 7.30 -4.50
C VAL A 46 22.90 7.86 -5.09
N ASP A 47 22.78 8.67 -6.14
CA ASP A 47 23.87 9.33 -6.85
C ASP A 47 24.96 8.32 -7.25
N GLY A 48 24.60 7.39 -8.13
CA GLY A 48 25.57 6.50 -8.78
C GLY A 48 26.59 7.29 -9.57
N MET A 49 27.85 6.87 -9.55
CA MET A 49 28.98 7.56 -10.19
C MET A 49 29.29 7.03 -11.59
N GLY A 50 28.28 6.48 -12.27
CA GLY A 50 28.38 6.05 -13.67
C GLY A 50 28.47 7.21 -14.65
N ASP A 51 28.90 6.90 -15.88
CA ASP A 51 28.98 7.87 -16.96
C ASP A 51 27.60 8.33 -17.41
N LYS A 52 27.39 9.66 -17.46
CA LYS A 52 26.11 10.27 -17.81
C LYS A 52 25.67 9.97 -19.24
N ASP A 53 26.63 9.91 -20.17
CA ASP A 53 26.34 9.61 -21.58
C ASP A 53 25.95 8.15 -21.75
N ALA A 54 26.58 7.23 -21.02
CA ALA A 54 26.20 5.82 -20.98
C ALA A 54 24.78 5.64 -20.40
N ILE A 55 24.43 6.38 -19.35
CA ILE A 55 23.08 6.39 -18.77
C ILE A 55 22.07 6.92 -19.79
N ALA A 56 22.33 8.05 -20.45
CA ALA A 56 21.46 8.63 -21.47
C ALA A 56 21.23 7.68 -22.65
N ASN A 57 22.29 7.05 -23.14
CA ASN A 57 22.21 6.05 -24.21
C ASN A 57 21.35 4.85 -23.79
N ARG A 58 21.50 4.37 -22.55
CA ARG A 58 20.68 3.27 -22.04
C ARG A 58 19.22 3.63 -21.92
N VAL A 59 18.92 4.86 -21.46
CA VAL A 59 17.56 5.39 -21.41
C VAL A 59 16.94 5.44 -22.81
N ALA A 60 17.68 5.89 -23.83
CA ALA A 60 17.22 5.90 -25.22
C ALA A 60 16.93 4.48 -25.74
N GLN A 61 17.81 3.52 -25.44
CA GLN A 61 17.59 2.11 -25.81
C GLN A 61 16.32 1.52 -25.17
N ILE A 62 16.10 1.76 -23.89
CA ILE A 62 14.89 1.27 -23.22
C ILE A 62 13.63 1.89 -23.80
N ARG A 63 13.64 3.18 -24.16
CA ARG A 63 12.51 3.83 -24.83
C ARG A 63 12.20 3.19 -26.18
N GLY A 64 13.22 2.92 -27.00
CA GLY A 64 13.03 2.20 -28.26
C GLY A 64 12.43 0.80 -28.04
N GLN A 65 12.91 0.06 -27.03
CA GLN A 65 12.35 -1.26 -26.70
C GLN A 65 10.88 -1.20 -26.25
N ILE A 66 10.46 -0.13 -25.56
CA ILE A 66 9.05 0.08 -25.17
C ILE A 66 8.17 0.28 -26.42
N GLU A 67 8.66 0.98 -27.44
CA GLU A 67 7.91 1.19 -28.68
C GLU A 67 7.79 -0.06 -29.54
N GLU A 68 8.82 -0.91 -29.53
CA GLU A 68 8.88 -2.15 -30.34
C GLU A 68 8.14 -3.33 -29.68
N THR A 69 8.02 -3.33 -28.36
CA THR A 69 7.45 -4.44 -27.58
C THR A 69 5.94 -4.51 -27.70
N LYS A 70 5.43 -5.69 -28.11
CA LYS A 70 4.00 -5.97 -28.25
C LYS A 70 3.34 -6.54 -27.01
N SER A 71 4.12 -7.01 -26.03
CA SER A 71 3.66 -7.58 -24.77
C SER A 71 3.44 -6.44 -23.75
N GLU A 72 2.22 -6.28 -23.28
CA GLU A 72 1.91 -5.25 -22.25
C GLU A 72 2.68 -5.50 -20.94
N PHE A 73 2.89 -6.76 -20.57
CA PHE A 73 3.69 -7.10 -19.39
C PHE A 73 5.17 -6.66 -19.53
N ASP A 74 5.78 -6.94 -20.69
CA ASP A 74 7.17 -6.54 -20.93
C ASP A 74 7.30 -5.04 -21.04
N LYS A 75 6.31 -4.37 -21.62
CA LYS A 75 6.23 -2.91 -21.71
C LYS A 75 6.17 -2.27 -20.33
N GLU A 76 5.34 -2.79 -19.42
CA GLU A 76 5.27 -2.34 -18.03
C GLU A 76 6.62 -2.51 -17.32
N LYS A 77 7.30 -3.64 -17.50
CA LYS A 77 8.62 -3.90 -16.92
C LYS A 77 9.72 -2.99 -17.46
N LEU A 78 9.66 -2.67 -18.75
CA LEU A 78 10.58 -1.70 -19.37
C LEU A 78 10.30 -0.27 -18.87
N GLN A 79 9.04 0.12 -18.70
CA GLN A 79 8.66 1.42 -18.13
C GLN A 79 9.14 1.56 -16.67
N GLU A 80 9.01 0.50 -15.87
CA GLU A 80 9.53 0.47 -14.49
C GLU A 80 11.06 0.67 -14.47
N ARG A 81 11.79 -0.01 -15.34
CA ARG A 81 13.25 0.15 -15.48
C ARG A 81 13.63 1.57 -15.92
N LEU A 82 12.91 2.11 -16.88
CA LEU A 82 13.11 3.48 -17.36
C LEU A 82 12.90 4.50 -16.24
N ALA A 83 11.84 4.37 -15.47
CA ALA A 83 11.54 5.25 -14.34
C ALA A 83 12.64 5.22 -13.26
N LYS A 84 13.18 4.04 -12.96
CA LYS A 84 14.28 3.89 -11.98
C LYS A 84 15.59 4.48 -12.46
N LEU A 85 15.87 4.40 -13.78
CA LEU A 85 17.13 4.90 -14.35
C LEU A 85 17.09 6.42 -14.63
N ALA A 86 15.96 6.93 -15.13
CA ALA A 86 15.80 8.31 -15.56
C ALA A 86 15.20 9.23 -14.49
N GLY A 87 14.43 8.70 -13.54
CA GLY A 87 13.64 9.48 -12.58
C GLY A 87 14.39 9.91 -11.32
N GLY A 88 15.53 9.36 -11.04
CA GLY A 88 16.28 9.63 -9.79
C GLY A 88 15.59 9.06 -8.54
N VAL A 89 16.12 9.39 -7.37
CA VAL A 89 15.60 8.97 -6.06
C VAL A 89 15.32 10.19 -5.21
N ALA A 90 14.06 10.35 -4.80
CA ALA A 90 13.69 11.34 -3.80
C ALA A 90 13.90 10.78 -2.39
N VAL A 91 14.58 11.55 -1.54
CA VAL A 91 14.83 11.17 -0.15
C VAL A 91 14.08 12.12 0.78
N ILE A 92 13.06 11.60 1.46
CA ILE A 92 12.33 12.33 2.49
C ILE A 92 12.99 12.04 3.83
N ARG A 93 13.50 13.08 4.49
CA ARG A 93 14.08 12.97 5.83
C ARG A 93 13.05 13.36 6.87
N VAL A 94 12.85 12.48 7.84
CA VAL A 94 11.92 12.67 8.95
C VAL A 94 12.71 12.85 10.22
N GLY A 95 12.33 13.84 11.03
CA GLY A 95 12.87 14.08 12.36
C GLY A 95 11.74 14.46 13.32
N ALA A 96 11.97 14.21 14.61
CA ALA A 96 11.10 14.63 15.69
C ALA A 96 11.91 14.77 16.99
N SER A 97 11.30 15.32 18.03
CA SER A 97 11.97 15.53 19.32
C SER A 97 12.22 14.24 20.08
N THR A 98 11.39 13.22 19.87
CA THR A 98 11.50 11.91 20.51
C THR A 98 11.56 10.78 19.47
N GLU A 99 12.11 9.63 19.86
CA GLU A 99 12.17 8.45 19.00
C GLU A 99 10.77 7.92 18.65
N THR A 100 9.84 7.99 19.59
CA THR A 100 8.44 7.55 19.38
C THR A 100 7.74 8.42 18.35
N GLU A 101 7.84 9.74 18.46
CA GLU A 101 7.29 10.68 17.48
C GLU A 101 7.93 10.51 16.10
N MET A 102 9.24 10.27 16.05
CA MET A 102 9.94 10.04 14.79
C MET A 102 9.45 8.75 14.09
N LYS A 103 9.25 7.67 14.86
CA LYS A 103 8.71 6.42 14.34
C LYS A 103 7.29 6.59 13.82
N GLU A 104 6.44 7.29 14.57
CA GLU A 104 5.06 7.59 14.18
C GLU A 104 5.02 8.41 12.89
N ALA A 105 5.76 9.50 12.82
CA ALA A 105 5.83 10.34 11.63
C ALA A 105 6.37 9.58 10.41
N LYS A 106 7.35 8.69 10.61
CA LYS A 106 7.87 7.83 9.55
C LYS A 106 6.81 6.86 9.03
N LEU A 107 6.10 6.16 9.92
CA LEU A 107 5.04 5.21 9.54
C LEU A 107 3.90 5.93 8.80
N ARG A 108 3.51 7.13 9.25
CA ARG A 108 2.49 7.96 8.58
C ARG A 108 2.90 8.35 7.16
N LEU A 109 4.17 8.71 6.94
CA LEU A 109 4.70 9.01 5.61
C LEU A 109 4.79 7.76 4.72
N GLU A 110 5.18 6.62 5.27
CA GLU A 110 5.22 5.35 4.55
C GLU A 110 3.81 4.94 4.10
N ASP A 111 2.80 5.11 4.96
CA ASP A 111 1.39 4.85 4.66
C ASP A 111 0.87 5.79 3.57
N ALA A 112 1.10 7.09 3.69
CA ALA A 112 0.71 8.08 2.67
C ALA A 112 1.36 7.79 1.31
N LEU A 113 2.61 7.35 1.29
CA LEU A 113 3.31 6.98 0.05
C LEU A 113 2.70 5.71 -0.57
N ALA A 114 2.38 4.70 0.25
CA ALA A 114 1.74 3.47 -0.21
C ALA A 114 0.33 3.75 -0.77
N ALA A 115 -0.46 4.58 -0.08
CA ALA A 115 -1.78 5.02 -0.53
C ALA A 115 -1.70 5.79 -1.85
N THR A 116 -0.72 6.69 -2.00
CA THR A 116 -0.51 7.44 -3.25
C THR A 116 -0.17 6.52 -4.42
N ARG A 117 0.70 5.52 -4.21
CA ARG A 117 1.03 4.52 -5.25
C ARG A 117 -0.21 3.71 -5.65
N ALA A 118 -0.98 3.24 -4.67
CA ALA A 118 -2.22 2.51 -4.94
C ALA A 118 -3.24 3.37 -5.72
N ALA A 119 -3.32 4.68 -5.43
CA ALA A 119 -4.17 5.62 -6.15
C ALA A 119 -3.72 5.84 -7.60
N VAL A 120 -2.41 5.86 -7.85
CA VAL A 120 -1.88 5.95 -9.23
C VAL A 120 -2.19 4.69 -10.04
N GLU A 121 -2.23 3.52 -9.40
CA GLU A 121 -2.47 2.25 -10.08
C GLU A 121 -3.94 2.03 -10.47
N GLU A 122 -4.90 2.32 -9.58
CA GLU A 122 -6.34 2.02 -9.80
C GLU A 122 -7.25 3.24 -9.64
N GLY A 123 -6.69 4.43 -9.44
CA GLY A 123 -7.49 5.64 -9.25
C GLY A 123 -7.97 5.86 -7.82
N ILE A 124 -8.80 6.88 -7.65
CA ILE A 124 -9.33 7.35 -6.38
C ILE A 124 -10.85 7.26 -6.35
N ILE A 125 -11.40 7.15 -5.15
CA ILE A 125 -12.83 7.15 -4.87
C ILE A 125 -13.14 8.09 -3.69
N ALA A 126 -14.43 8.38 -3.47
CA ALA A 126 -14.92 9.09 -2.30
C ALA A 126 -14.47 8.33 -1.02
N GLY A 127 -13.76 9.02 -0.14
CA GLY A 127 -13.18 8.44 1.06
C GLY A 127 -14.15 8.30 2.23
N GLY A 128 -13.60 8.00 3.40
CA GLY A 128 -14.37 7.92 4.64
C GLY A 128 -15.41 6.80 4.69
N GLY A 129 -15.28 5.78 3.86
CA GLY A 129 -16.26 4.69 3.73
C GLY A 129 -17.50 5.04 2.89
N SER A 130 -17.60 6.26 2.35
CA SER A 130 -18.76 6.71 1.57
C SER A 130 -18.95 5.91 0.29
N ALA A 131 -17.85 5.55 -0.39
CA ALA A 131 -17.92 4.73 -1.59
C ALA A 131 -18.58 3.37 -1.36
N TYR A 132 -18.37 2.73 -0.20
CA TYR A 132 -19.04 1.48 0.14
C TYR A 132 -20.56 1.65 0.29
N ILE A 133 -21.01 2.77 0.89
CA ILE A 133 -22.43 3.04 1.05
C ILE A 133 -23.09 3.25 -0.31
N HIS A 134 -22.43 3.97 -1.23
CA HIS A 134 -22.96 4.12 -2.58
C HIS A 134 -22.96 2.81 -3.37
N ALA A 135 -21.89 2.00 -3.27
CA ALA A 135 -21.81 0.68 -3.89
C ALA A 135 -22.85 -0.32 -3.34
N SER A 136 -23.28 -0.16 -2.08
CA SER A 136 -24.29 -1.03 -1.47
C SER A 136 -25.61 -1.04 -2.23
N LYS A 137 -25.96 0.03 -2.97
CA LYS A 137 -27.16 0.11 -3.80
C LYS A 137 -27.17 -0.96 -4.91
N GLU A 138 -26.00 -1.19 -5.54
CA GLU A 138 -25.89 -2.22 -6.59
C GLU A 138 -25.92 -3.63 -6.01
N VAL A 139 -25.27 -3.83 -4.85
CA VAL A 139 -25.33 -5.11 -4.14
C VAL A 139 -26.75 -5.42 -3.69
N ALA A 140 -27.50 -4.42 -3.22
CA ALA A 140 -28.91 -4.58 -2.86
C ALA A 140 -29.78 -5.01 -4.06
N LYS A 141 -29.55 -4.42 -5.25
CA LYS A 141 -30.22 -4.87 -6.48
C LYS A 141 -29.90 -6.32 -6.80
N LEU A 142 -28.61 -6.70 -6.73
CA LEU A 142 -28.21 -8.09 -6.95
C LEU A 142 -28.88 -9.03 -5.94
N ALA A 143 -28.94 -8.67 -4.66
CA ALA A 143 -29.58 -9.48 -3.62
C ALA A 143 -31.07 -9.77 -3.88
N THR A 144 -31.76 -8.93 -4.66
CA THR A 144 -33.17 -9.20 -5.06
C THR A 144 -33.30 -10.31 -6.09
N THR A 145 -32.23 -10.62 -6.84
CA THR A 145 -32.23 -11.67 -7.87
C THR A 145 -31.73 -13.02 -7.33
N LEU A 146 -31.24 -13.06 -6.09
CA LEU A 146 -30.69 -14.24 -5.45
C LEU A 146 -31.69 -14.88 -4.50
N GLU A 147 -31.55 -16.19 -4.27
CA GLU A 147 -32.40 -16.99 -3.37
C GLU A 147 -31.50 -17.79 -2.38
N GLY A 148 -32.12 -18.27 -1.29
CA GLY A 148 -31.48 -19.15 -0.31
C GLY A 148 -30.22 -18.58 0.31
N ASP A 149 -29.16 -19.39 0.33
CA ASP A 149 -27.90 -19.05 0.98
C ASP A 149 -27.10 -17.96 0.23
N GLU A 150 -27.24 -17.87 -1.10
CA GLU A 150 -26.62 -16.81 -1.89
C GLU A 150 -27.19 -15.44 -1.51
N LYS A 151 -28.50 -15.34 -1.32
CA LYS A 151 -29.15 -14.12 -0.82
C LYS A 151 -28.70 -13.76 0.58
N THR A 152 -28.54 -14.77 1.45
CA THR A 152 -28.03 -14.58 2.81
C THR A 152 -26.61 -14.03 2.77
N GLY A 153 -25.73 -14.59 1.95
CA GLY A 153 -24.38 -14.09 1.72
C GLY A 153 -24.32 -12.63 1.22
N ALA A 154 -25.17 -12.29 0.24
CA ALA A 154 -25.29 -10.92 -0.24
C ALA A 154 -25.74 -9.95 0.85
N ASN A 155 -26.67 -10.34 1.72
CA ASN A 155 -27.13 -9.52 2.85
C ASN A 155 -26.01 -9.33 3.91
N ILE A 156 -25.15 -10.33 4.14
CA ILE A 156 -24.00 -10.21 5.01
C ILE A 156 -23.03 -9.13 4.45
N ILE A 157 -22.75 -9.18 3.15
CA ILE A 157 -21.92 -8.16 2.49
C ILE A 157 -22.55 -6.77 2.61
N LEU A 158 -23.86 -6.62 2.35
CA LEU A 158 -24.56 -5.36 2.52
C LEU A 158 -24.36 -4.76 3.90
N LYS A 159 -24.47 -5.59 4.93
CA LYS A 159 -24.25 -5.13 6.31
C LYS A 159 -22.79 -4.78 6.58
N ALA A 160 -21.85 -5.54 6.03
CA ALA A 160 -20.41 -5.28 6.18
C ALA A 160 -19.97 -3.96 5.52
N LEU A 161 -20.57 -3.58 4.39
CA LEU A 161 -20.27 -2.31 3.69
C LEU A 161 -20.60 -1.06 4.52
N GLU A 162 -21.48 -1.15 5.50
CA GLU A 162 -21.82 -0.04 6.41
C GLU A 162 -20.73 0.19 7.47
N ALA A 163 -19.97 -0.86 7.83
CA ALA A 163 -19.10 -0.84 9.00
C ALA A 163 -18.01 0.26 8.97
N PRO A 164 -17.32 0.56 7.85
CA PRO A 164 -16.29 1.60 7.84
C PRO A 164 -16.84 2.98 8.21
N LEU A 165 -17.89 3.45 7.54
CA LEU A 165 -18.50 4.75 7.83
C LEU A 165 -19.12 4.78 9.24
N PHE A 166 -19.75 3.68 9.66
CA PHE A 166 -20.28 3.55 11.02
C PHE A 166 -19.18 3.77 12.07
N ARG A 167 -18.03 3.10 11.90
CA ARG A 167 -16.92 3.21 12.85
C ARG A 167 -16.28 4.59 12.88
N ILE A 168 -16.10 5.21 11.72
CA ILE A 168 -15.60 6.58 11.63
C ILE A 168 -16.52 7.53 12.38
N SER A 169 -17.83 7.44 12.15
CA SER A 169 -18.82 8.27 12.83
C SER A 169 -18.86 8.02 14.34
N ALA A 170 -18.85 6.75 14.76
CA ALA A 170 -18.83 6.39 16.19
C ALA A 170 -17.56 6.87 16.90
N ASN A 171 -16.40 6.81 16.24
CA ASN A 171 -15.13 7.33 16.78
C ASN A 171 -15.15 8.87 16.94
N ALA A 172 -15.94 9.57 16.12
CA ALA A 172 -16.21 11.00 16.27
C ALA A 172 -17.28 11.31 17.34
N GLY A 173 -17.83 10.30 18.02
CA GLY A 173 -18.88 10.46 19.03
C GLY A 173 -20.30 10.63 18.46
N LEU A 174 -20.50 10.29 17.18
CA LEU A 174 -21.74 10.51 16.45
C LEU A 174 -22.49 9.19 16.21
N GLU A 175 -23.81 9.30 15.98
CA GLU A 175 -24.67 8.15 15.67
C GLU A 175 -24.49 7.70 14.21
N GLY A 176 -23.69 6.63 14.02
CA GLY A 176 -23.31 6.15 12.69
C GLY A 176 -24.48 5.73 11.80
N SER A 177 -25.55 5.18 12.39
CA SER A 177 -26.74 4.74 11.65
C SER A 177 -27.48 5.90 10.95
N VAL A 178 -27.53 7.05 11.60
CA VAL A 178 -28.16 8.26 11.05
C VAL A 178 -27.32 8.78 9.88
N ILE A 179 -26.01 8.81 10.05
CA ILE A 179 -25.09 9.29 9.02
C ILE A 179 -25.12 8.39 7.79
N ILE A 180 -25.07 7.07 7.98
CA ILE A 180 -25.16 6.08 6.89
C ILE A 180 -26.44 6.27 6.07
N ASN A 181 -27.59 6.41 6.73
CA ASN A 181 -28.85 6.59 6.02
C ASN A 181 -28.85 7.86 5.17
N LYS A 182 -28.33 8.96 5.71
CA LYS A 182 -28.25 10.23 4.98
C LYS A 182 -27.27 10.16 3.80
N VAL A 183 -26.12 9.51 3.94
CA VAL A 183 -25.18 9.30 2.82
C VAL A 183 -25.80 8.36 1.77
N ARG A 184 -26.55 7.34 2.18
CA ARG A 184 -27.25 6.42 1.26
C ARG A 184 -28.28 7.12 0.40
N GLU A 185 -28.97 8.12 0.93
CA GLU A 185 -29.98 8.92 0.22
C GLU A 185 -29.36 10.01 -0.66
N SER A 186 -28.09 10.36 -0.41
CA SER A 186 -27.38 11.39 -1.14
C SER A 186 -26.93 10.93 -2.54
N GLU A 187 -26.51 11.90 -3.37
CA GLU A 187 -25.91 11.65 -4.68
C GLU A 187 -24.56 10.93 -4.56
N PRO A 188 -24.16 10.14 -5.57
CA PRO A 188 -22.83 9.53 -5.61
C PRO A 188 -21.72 10.58 -5.45
N GLY A 189 -20.73 10.31 -4.60
CA GLY A 189 -19.64 11.23 -4.28
C GLY A 189 -19.86 12.03 -3.00
N ILE A 190 -21.10 12.22 -2.56
CA ILE A 190 -21.39 12.86 -1.27
C ILE A 190 -21.12 11.88 -0.14
N GLY A 191 -20.37 12.34 0.85
CA GLY A 191 -20.04 11.60 2.06
C GLY A 191 -20.12 12.46 3.31
N PHE A 192 -19.59 11.95 4.41
CA PHE A 192 -19.58 12.63 5.69
C PHE A 192 -18.14 12.97 6.10
N ASP A 193 -17.87 14.27 6.21
CA ASP A 193 -16.65 14.81 6.79
C ASP A 193 -16.77 14.79 8.34
N ALA A 194 -16.15 13.80 8.95
CA ALA A 194 -16.23 13.59 10.39
C ALA A 194 -15.47 14.64 11.22
N LEU A 195 -14.51 15.34 10.59
CA LEU A 195 -13.75 16.41 11.26
C LEU A 195 -14.59 17.68 11.46
N ASN A 196 -15.35 18.06 10.42
CA ASN A 196 -16.18 19.27 10.42
C ASN A 196 -17.67 18.97 10.59
N GLU A 197 -18.05 17.71 10.81
CA GLU A 197 -19.42 17.22 11.04
C GLU A 197 -20.42 17.66 9.96
N ARG A 198 -20.02 17.59 8.68
CA ARG A 198 -20.82 18.07 7.55
C ARG A 198 -20.85 17.05 6.40
N TYR A 199 -21.90 17.14 5.59
CA TYR A 199 -22.04 16.35 4.35
C TYR A 199 -21.48 17.16 3.18
N VAL A 200 -20.53 16.55 2.43
CA VAL A 200 -19.77 17.25 1.38
C VAL A 200 -19.51 16.32 0.20
N ASP A 201 -19.19 16.91 -0.95
CA ASP A 201 -18.53 16.18 -2.02
C ASP A 201 -17.10 15.81 -1.59
N MET A 202 -16.87 14.52 -1.36
CA MET A 202 -15.63 14.00 -0.78
C MET A 202 -14.43 14.26 -1.69
N VAL A 203 -14.64 14.20 -3.00
CA VAL A 203 -13.55 14.40 -3.97
C VAL A 203 -13.12 15.86 -4.00
N SER A 204 -14.08 16.78 -4.02
CA SER A 204 -13.83 18.22 -4.03
C SER A 204 -13.15 18.73 -2.74
N GLU A 205 -13.48 18.11 -1.61
CA GLU A 205 -12.87 18.43 -0.30
C GLU A 205 -11.56 17.67 -0.04
N GLY A 206 -11.11 16.83 -0.98
CA GLY A 206 -9.85 16.10 -0.86
C GLY A 206 -9.89 14.92 0.11
N ILE A 207 -11.08 14.45 0.49
CA ILE A 207 -11.27 13.27 1.34
C ILE A 207 -11.38 12.05 0.44
N LEU A 208 -10.24 11.44 0.14
CA LEU A 208 -10.08 10.43 -0.90
C LEU A 208 -9.56 9.12 -0.33
N ASP A 209 -10.01 8.01 -0.90
CA ASP A 209 -9.42 6.70 -0.68
C ASP A 209 -8.90 6.12 -2.01
N PRO A 210 -7.78 5.37 -2.01
CA PRO A 210 -7.35 4.63 -3.19
C PRO A 210 -8.34 3.49 -3.48
N ALA A 211 -8.82 3.40 -4.72
CA ALA A 211 -9.75 2.35 -5.14
C ALA A 211 -9.18 0.95 -4.90
N LYS A 212 -7.90 0.74 -5.16
CA LYS A 212 -7.19 -0.52 -4.93
C LYS A 212 -7.26 -0.97 -3.46
N VAL A 213 -7.02 -0.05 -2.53
CA VAL A 213 -7.04 -0.37 -1.08
C VAL A 213 -8.44 -0.80 -0.65
N THR A 214 -9.44 -0.02 -0.99
CA THR A 214 -10.84 -0.26 -0.63
C THR A 214 -11.35 -1.58 -1.23
N ARG A 215 -11.10 -1.80 -2.52
CA ARG A 215 -11.46 -3.06 -3.19
C ARG A 215 -10.75 -4.27 -2.57
N SER A 216 -9.44 -4.20 -2.35
CA SER A 216 -8.66 -5.30 -1.80
C SER A 216 -9.05 -5.62 -0.36
N ALA A 217 -9.39 -4.61 0.44
CA ALA A 217 -9.85 -4.80 1.82
C ALA A 217 -11.13 -5.65 1.85
N LEU A 218 -12.13 -5.32 1.03
CA LEU A 218 -13.37 -6.09 0.94
C LEU A 218 -13.13 -7.51 0.42
N GLN A 219 -12.33 -7.65 -0.63
CA GLN A 219 -12.00 -8.93 -1.24
C GLN A 219 -11.28 -9.87 -0.26
N ASN A 220 -10.28 -9.37 0.45
CA ASN A 220 -9.53 -10.15 1.42
C ASN A 220 -10.40 -10.51 2.65
N ALA A 221 -11.20 -9.58 3.15
CA ALA A 221 -12.12 -9.84 4.25
C ALA A 221 -13.14 -10.94 3.88
N THR A 222 -13.70 -10.87 2.68
CA THR A 222 -14.62 -11.90 2.17
C THR A 222 -13.93 -13.26 2.04
N SER A 223 -12.71 -13.30 1.53
CA SER A 223 -11.93 -14.54 1.40
C SER A 223 -11.70 -15.22 2.76
N VAL A 224 -11.28 -14.46 3.76
CA VAL A 224 -11.06 -14.98 5.12
C VAL A 224 -12.37 -15.44 5.76
N ALA A 225 -13.42 -14.64 5.65
CA ALA A 225 -14.75 -14.99 6.19
C ALA A 225 -15.30 -16.27 5.55
N SER A 226 -15.17 -16.43 4.23
CA SER A 226 -15.61 -17.64 3.50
C SER A 226 -14.83 -18.86 3.95
N THR A 227 -13.52 -18.74 4.16
CA THR A 227 -12.69 -19.83 4.67
C THR A 227 -13.14 -20.24 6.08
N LEU A 228 -13.40 -19.27 6.96
CA LEU A 228 -13.85 -19.55 8.32
C LEU A 228 -15.24 -20.25 8.34
N LEU A 229 -16.17 -19.79 7.49
CA LEU A 229 -17.51 -20.37 7.39
C LEU A 229 -17.51 -21.83 6.91
N THR A 230 -16.48 -22.26 6.17
CA THR A 230 -16.35 -23.64 5.67
C THR A 230 -15.58 -24.57 6.60
N THR A 231 -15.08 -24.08 7.74
CA THR A 231 -14.34 -24.89 8.71
C THR A 231 -15.28 -25.52 9.73
N GLU A 232 -15.04 -26.78 10.10
CA GLU A 232 -15.80 -27.48 11.16
C GLU A 232 -15.29 -27.10 12.56
N SER A 233 -14.00 -26.77 12.69
CA SER A 233 -13.38 -26.43 13.96
C SER A 233 -12.25 -25.43 13.80
N ALA A 234 -12.02 -24.61 14.81
CA ALA A 234 -10.89 -23.70 14.91
C ALA A 234 -10.02 -24.09 16.10
N VAL A 235 -8.70 -24.20 15.86
CA VAL A 235 -7.72 -24.44 16.91
C VAL A 235 -6.99 -23.14 17.20
N ALA A 236 -7.05 -22.69 18.46
CA ALA A 236 -6.39 -21.47 18.90
C ALA A 236 -5.50 -21.75 20.12
N ILE A 237 -4.41 -20.97 20.22
CA ILE A 237 -3.55 -21.00 21.40
C ILE A 237 -4.29 -20.29 22.54
N ILE A 238 -4.48 -20.98 23.67
CA ILE A 238 -5.03 -20.37 24.88
C ILE A 238 -3.96 -19.43 25.44
N LYS A 239 -4.34 -18.15 25.65
CA LYS A 239 -3.45 -17.22 26.36
C LYS A 239 -3.22 -17.74 27.78
N GLU A 240 -1.97 -18.07 28.09
CA GLU A 240 -1.57 -18.25 29.48
C GLU A 240 -1.52 -16.87 30.15
N ASP A 241 -2.28 -16.74 31.28
CA ASP A 241 -2.12 -15.56 32.13
C ASP A 241 -0.72 -15.66 32.78
N THR A 242 0.23 -14.94 32.19
CA THR A 242 1.54 -14.76 32.87
C THR A 242 1.29 -14.00 34.17
N PRO A 243 1.56 -14.63 35.34
CA PRO A 243 1.44 -13.92 36.60
C PRO A 243 2.30 -12.66 36.55
N ALA A 244 1.74 -11.53 36.95
CA ALA A 244 2.52 -10.30 37.09
C ALA A 244 3.78 -10.60 37.91
N PRO A 245 4.98 -10.13 37.49
CA PRO A 245 6.20 -10.36 38.26
C PRO A 245 5.94 -9.88 39.69
N ALA A 246 6.12 -10.80 40.64
CA ALA A 246 5.96 -10.49 42.05
C ALA A 246 6.80 -9.26 42.39
N ALA A 247 6.16 -8.23 42.87
CA ALA A 247 6.83 -7.04 43.36
C ALA A 247 7.87 -7.49 44.38
N ASN A 248 9.15 -7.27 44.11
CA ASN A 248 10.24 -7.59 45.00
C ASN A 248 10.07 -6.76 46.29
N PRO A 249 9.77 -7.35 47.46
CA PRO A 249 9.65 -6.60 48.71
C PRO A 249 11.03 -6.44 49.36
N GLY A 250 11.95 -5.81 48.66
CA GLY A 250 13.32 -5.76 49.14
C GLY A 250 14.15 -4.59 48.60
N MET A 251 13.68 -3.34 48.80
CA MET A 251 14.57 -2.17 48.89
C MET A 251 13.84 -1.05 49.64
N GLY A 252 13.55 -1.34 50.89
CA GLY A 252 13.37 -0.35 51.91
C GLY A 252 14.55 -0.44 52.87
N MET A 253 15.16 0.70 53.15
CA MET A 253 16.21 0.95 54.16
C MET A 253 17.66 0.62 53.73
N MET A 254 18.35 1.62 53.20
CA MET A 254 19.45 2.30 53.91
C MET A 254 19.72 3.64 53.26
#